data_0575795e0ded231aff8c930593c413d6
#
_entry.id   0575795e0ded231aff8c930593c413d6
#
_cell.length_a   1.000
_cell.length_b   1.000
_cell.length_c   1.000
_cell.angle_alpha   90.00
_cell.angle_beta   90.00
_cell.angle_gamma   90.00
#
_symmetry.space_group_name_H-M   'P 1'
#
loop_
_entity.id
_entity.type
_entity.pdbx_description
1 polymer ?
#
loop_
_entity_poly.entity_id
_entity_poly.type
_entity_poly.pdbx_seq_one_letter_code
_entity_poly.pdbx_strand_id
1 'polypeptide(L)'
;MPEEVANWLQPSNGACVVDGTVGTGGHALQIVDRIGPEGQLIGLDRDSSMLDIAKKRLHSIPASFFHESYVSLRSGLDHMEVTSVDAVLLDLGFCTDQLHETGRGFSFSDTGSLDLRFNRKEGEPAHQILNRLSKERLADIFFNYGEERFARRIARHITRIRKERKIESAKQLADLVCQSVPRPKKGYSRIHPATRVFQALRIAINCELEHLKRAMISIPECLVDEGRLV
;
A
#
# COMPACT_ATOMS: atom_id res chain seq x y z
N MET A 1 -6.93 15.64 -5.08
CA MET A 1 -7.05 14.19 -5.29
C MET A 1 -8.40 13.60 -4.81
N PRO A 2 -8.91 13.78 -3.53
CA PRO A 2 -10.17 13.12 -3.15
C PRO A 2 -11.39 13.49 -4.00
N GLU A 3 -11.54 14.76 -4.38
CA GLU A 3 -12.62 15.21 -5.28
C GLU A 3 -12.51 14.59 -6.69
N GLU A 4 -11.30 14.44 -7.21
CA GLU A 4 -11.07 13.82 -8.53
C GLU A 4 -11.47 12.35 -8.52
N VAL A 5 -11.07 11.61 -7.48
CA VAL A 5 -11.46 10.21 -7.27
C VAL A 5 -12.97 10.09 -7.23
N ALA A 6 -13.64 10.91 -6.42
CA ALA A 6 -15.09 10.90 -6.30
C ALA A 6 -15.78 11.30 -7.62
N ASN A 7 -15.15 12.15 -8.45
CA ASN A 7 -15.64 12.51 -9.79
C ASN A 7 -15.49 11.38 -10.81
N TRP A 8 -14.49 10.51 -10.67
CA TRP A 8 -14.33 9.32 -11.51
C TRP A 8 -15.23 8.17 -11.06
N LEU A 9 -15.38 7.96 -9.76
CA LEU A 9 -16.29 6.96 -9.20
C LEU A 9 -17.76 7.26 -9.55
N GLN A 10 -18.16 8.54 -9.56
CA GLN A 10 -19.52 9.02 -9.81
C GLN A 10 -20.60 8.18 -9.09
N PRO A 11 -20.49 7.95 -7.79
CA PRO A 11 -21.49 7.17 -7.10
C PRO A 11 -22.81 7.95 -7.03
N SER A 12 -23.93 7.28 -7.30
CA SER A 12 -25.25 7.84 -7.16
C SER A 12 -25.73 7.78 -5.70
N ASN A 13 -26.78 8.55 -5.38
CA ASN A 13 -27.44 8.42 -4.09
C ASN A 13 -28.04 7.00 -3.95
N GLY A 14 -27.84 6.37 -2.79
CA GLY A 14 -28.23 4.99 -2.53
C GLY A 14 -27.26 3.92 -3.04
N ALA A 15 -26.15 4.30 -3.68
CA ALA A 15 -25.17 3.34 -4.23
C ALA A 15 -24.47 2.53 -3.14
N CYS A 16 -24.12 1.28 -3.47
CA CYS A 16 -23.20 0.44 -2.71
C CYS A 16 -21.78 0.60 -3.26
N VAL A 17 -20.87 1.16 -2.47
CA VAL A 17 -19.50 1.44 -2.89
C VAL A 17 -18.51 0.72 -2.00
N VAL A 18 -17.48 0.12 -2.64
CA VAL A 18 -16.34 -0.47 -1.95
C VAL A 18 -15.13 0.46 -2.03
N ASP A 19 -14.54 0.78 -0.88
CA ASP A 19 -13.17 1.32 -0.79
C ASP A 19 -12.24 0.17 -0.38
N GLY A 20 -11.54 -0.42 -1.36
CA GLY A 20 -10.67 -1.58 -1.16
C GLY A 20 -9.32 -1.26 -0.50
N THR A 21 -9.08 0.04 -0.25
CA THR A 21 -7.84 0.59 0.34
C THR A 21 -8.18 1.74 1.27
N VAL A 22 -9.14 1.51 2.17
CA VAL A 22 -9.80 2.58 2.93
C VAL A 22 -8.83 3.40 3.80
N GLY A 23 -7.70 2.82 4.19
CA GLY A 23 -6.70 3.50 5.01
C GLY A 23 -7.32 4.10 6.27
N THR A 24 -7.14 5.41 6.46
CA THR A 24 -7.76 6.17 7.58
C THR A 24 -9.11 6.81 7.21
N GLY A 25 -9.70 6.44 6.08
CA GLY A 25 -11.04 6.88 5.66
C GLY A 25 -11.08 8.24 4.95
N GLY A 26 -9.98 8.67 4.33
CA GLY A 26 -9.91 9.98 3.66
C GLY A 26 -10.84 10.08 2.45
N HIS A 27 -10.82 9.08 1.55
CA HIS A 27 -11.73 8.97 0.40
C HIS A 27 -13.14 8.58 0.83
N ALA A 28 -13.24 7.68 1.82
CA ALA A 28 -14.49 7.18 2.35
C ALA A 28 -15.46 8.30 2.79
N LEU A 29 -14.96 9.35 3.42
CA LEU A 29 -15.79 10.51 3.80
C LEU A 29 -16.49 11.15 2.60
N GLN A 30 -15.78 11.36 1.49
CA GLN A 30 -16.36 11.98 0.30
C GLN A 30 -17.30 11.03 -0.47
N ILE A 31 -17.01 9.74 -0.44
CA ILE A 31 -17.90 8.72 -1.02
C ILE A 31 -19.22 8.76 -0.28
N VAL A 32 -19.20 8.75 1.04
CA VAL A 32 -20.39 8.75 1.89
C VAL A 32 -21.27 10.00 1.67
N ASP A 33 -20.65 11.17 1.57
CA ASP A 33 -21.37 12.41 1.27
C ASP A 33 -22.16 12.34 -0.05
N ARG A 34 -21.68 11.56 -1.02
CA ARG A 34 -22.32 11.40 -2.34
C ARG A 34 -23.36 10.30 -2.38
N ILE A 35 -23.11 9.17 -1.71
CA ILE A 35 -24.07 8.05 -1.70
C ILE A 35 -25.29 8.33 -0.79
N GLY A 36 -25.14 9.29 0.14
CA GLY A 36 -26.22 9.69 1.04
C GLY A 36 -26.60 8.61 2.08
N PRO A 37 -27.68 8.84 2.83
CA PRO A 37 -28.06 7.99 3.97
C PRO A 37 -28.59 6.59 3.57
N GLU A 38 -29.06 6.42 2.35
CA GLU A 38 -29.55 5.14 1.82
C GLU A 38 -28.42 4.33 1.16
N GLY A 39 -27.23 4.92 0.98
CA GLY A 39 -26.07 4.26 0.39
C GLY A 39 -25.33 3.39 1.41
N GLN A 40 -24.52 2.46 0.89
CA GLN A 40 -23.70 1.56 1.70
C GLN A 40 -22.22 1.72 1.34
N LEU A 41 -21.37 1.93 2.34
CA LEU A 41 -19.93 1.91 2.18
C LEU A 41 -19.34 0.61 2.77
N ILE A 42 -18.52 -0.08 1.99
CA ILE A 42 -17.74 -1.25 2.42
C ILE A 42 -16.27 -0.88 2.35
N GLY A 43 -15.57 -0.80 3.48
CA GLY A 43 -14.15 -0.47 3.57
C GLY A 43 -13.29 -1.71 3.83
N LEU A 44 -12.27 -1.91 3.02
CA LEU A 44 -11.27 -2.96 3.20
C LEU A 44 -9.89 -2.33 3.40
N ASP A 45 -9.10 -2.87 4.32
CA ASP A 45 -7.67 -2.57 4.42
C ASP A 45 -6.92 -3.75 5.02
N ARG A 46 -5.67 -3.93 4.59
CA ARG A 46 -4.75 -4.94 5.13
C ARG A 46 -4.08 -4.48 6.44
N ASP A 47 -4.18 -3.21 6.76
CA ASP A 47 -3.60 -2.60 7.95
C ASP A 47 -4.67 -2.37 9.02
N SER A 48 -4.68 -3.22 10.05
CA SER A 48 -5.67 -3.11 11.12
C SER A 48 -5.59 -1.80 11.89
N SER A 49 -4.40 -1.19 12.00
CA SER A 49 -4.24 0.10 12.69
C SER A 49 -4.90 1.24 11.91
N MET A 50 -4.84 1.20 10.59
CA MET A 50 -5.53 2.16 9.72
C MET A 50 -7.04 1.99 9.80
N LEU A 51 -7.53 0.75 9.79
CA LEU A 51 -8.96 0.46 9.96
C LEU A 51 -9.52 0.97 11.30
N ASP A 52 -8.75 0.86 12.38
CA ASP A 52 -9.17 1.38 13.69
C ASP A 52 -9.34 2.90 13.68
N ILE A 53 -8.52 3.61 12.90
CA ILE A 53 -8.65 5.05 12.69
C ILE A 53 -9.88 5.34 11.82
N ALA A 54 -10.06 4.62 10.71
CA ALA A 54 -11.21 4.77 9.82
C ALA A 54 -12.54 4.55 10.56
N LYS A 55 -12.66 3.48 11.36
CA LYS A 55 -13.84 3.19 12.17
C LYS A 55 -14.19 4.33 13.15
N LYS A 56 -13.18 4.92 13.80
CA LYS A 56 -13.38 6.06 14.70
C LYS A 56 -13.83 7.30 13.92
N ARG A 57 -13.25 7.55 12.76
CA ARG A 57 -13.52 8.71 11.92
C ARG A 57 -14.92 8.66 11.29
N LEU A 58 -15.37 7.48 10.97
CA LEU A 58 -16.61 7.20 10.24
C LEU A 58 -17.72 6.61 11.16
N HIS A 59 -17.57 6.71 12.48
CA HIS A 59 -18.44 6.02 13.45
C HIS A 59 -19.94 6.36 13.35
N SER A 60 -20.30 7.52 12.81
CA SER A 60 -21.69 7.98 12.63
C SER A 60 -22.26 7.65 11.25
N ILE A 61 -21.56 6.87 10.45
CA ILE A 61 -21.88 6.61 9.06
C ILE A 61 -22.19 5.12 8.89
N PRO A 62 -23.22 4.73 8.11
CA PRO A 62 -23.49 3.33 7.81
C PRO A 62 -22.39 2.76 6.91
N ALA A 63 -21.33 2.23 7.51
CA ALA A 63 -20.21 1.64 6.83
C ALA A 63 -19.76 0.34 7.50
N SER A 64 -19.40 -0.65 6.70
CA SER A 64 -18.85 -1.94 7.15
C SER A 64 -17.35 -1.98 6.86
N PHE A 65 -16.53 -2.37 7.86
CA PHE A 65 -15.07 -2.39 7.72
C PHE A 65 -14.49 -3.77 7.98
N PHE A 66 -13.65 -4.25 7.05
CA PHE A 66 -13.03 -5.57 7.11
C PHE A 66 -11.51 -5.49 7.02
N HIS A 67 -10.83 -6.22 7.91
CA HIS A 67 -9.38 -6.37 7.89
C HIS A 67 -9.00 -7.44 6.87
N GLU A 68 -9.12 -7.07 5.59
CA GLU A 68 -8.97 -7.96 4.45
C GLU A 68 -8.26 -7.25 3.28
N SER A 69 -7.73 -8.03 2.37
CA SER A 69 -7.24 -7.51 1.08
C SER A 69 -8.40 -7.35 0.09
N TYR A 70 -8.34 -6.35 -0.75
CA TYR A 70 -9.26 -6.19 -1.89
C TYR A 70 -9.29 -7.41 -2.83
N VAL A 71 -8.29 -8.28 -2.78
CA VAL A 71 -8.29 -9.57 -3.52
C VAL A 71 -9.39 -10.50 -3.01
N SER A 72 -9.80 -10.37 -1.76
CA SER A 72 -10.86 -11.17 -1.14
C SER A 72 -12.25 -10.53 -1.30
N LEU A 73 -12.39 -9.47 -2.11
CA LEU A 73 -13.63 -8.72 -2.24
C LEU A 73 -14.84 -9.62 -2.51
N ARG A 74 -14.75 -10.51 -3.51
CA ARG A 74 -15.88 -11.41 -3.85
C ARG A 74 -16.32 -12.24 -2.65
N SER A 75 -15.36 -12.86 -1.95
CA SER A 75 -15.65 -13.66 -0.75
C SER A 75 -16.24 -12.80 0.38
N GLY A 76 -15.77 -11.56 0.55
CA GLY A 76 -16.33 -10.62 1.51
C GLY A 76 -17.79 -10.25 1.20
N LEU A 77 -18.10 -9.96 -0.06
CA LEU A 77 -19.44 -9.64 -0.51
C LEU A 77 -20.39 -10.85 -0.33
N ASP A 78 -19.93 -12.06 -0.61
CA ASP A 78 -20.72 -13.29 -0.42
C ASP A 78 -21.12 -13.49 1.05
N HIS A 79 -20.22 -13.21 1.99
CA HIS A 79 -20.51 -13.26 3.43
C HIS A 79 -21.52 -12.19 3.89
N MET A 80 -21.59 -11.08 3.15
CA MET A 80 -22.56 -10.00 3.42
C MET A 80 -23.88 -10.16 2.64
N GLU A 81 -24.03 -11.23 1.86
CA GLU A 81 -25.15 -11.46 0.95
C GLU A 81 -25.35 -10.33 -0.09
N VAL A 82 -24.22 -9.63 -0.43
CA VAL A 82 -24.19 -8.58 -1.46
C VAL A 82 -23.76 -9.20 -2.79
N THR A 83 -24.63 -9.17 -3.77
CA THR A 83 -24.40 -9.79 -5.09
C THR A 83 -23.43 -8.97 -5.93
N SER A 84 -23.61 -7.65 -5.96
CA SER A 84 -22.81 -6.71 -6.75
C SER A 84 -22.79 -5.33 -6.11
N VAL A 85 -21.85 -4.50 -6.56
CA VAL A 85 -21.64 -3.13 -6.07
C VAL A 85 -21.55 -2.15 -7.23
N ASP A 86 -21.90 -0.88 -6.99
CA ASP A 86 -21.94 0.16 -8.02
C ASP A 86 -20.55 0.68 -8.38
N ALA A 87 -19.65 0.73 -7.39
CA ALA A 87 -18.30 1.18 -7.63
C ALA A 87 -17.29 0.56 -6.66
N VAL A 88 -16.03 0.45 -7.12
CA VAL A 88 -14.89 0.03 -6.32
C VAL A 88 -13.77 1.04 -6.49
N LEU A 89 -13.17 1.46 -5.36
CA LEU A 89 -11.97 2.29 -5.32
C LEU A 89 -10.76 1.45 -4.89
N LEU A 90 -9.63 1.64 -5.60
CA LEU A 90 -8.32 1.12 -5.23
C LEU A 90 -7.29 2.26 -5.28
N ASP A 91 -7.05 2.94 -4.16
CA ASP A 91 -5.95 3.91 -4.02
C ASP A 91 -4.68 3.19 -3.54
N LEU A 92 -3.90 2.69 -4.53
CA LEU A 92 -2.79 1.77 -4.28
C LEU A 92 -1.57 2.50 -3.72
N GLY A 93 -1.07 2.03 -2.60
CA GLY A 93 0.13 2.59 -1.98
C GLY A 93 0.07 2.51 -0.46
N PHE A 94 0.54 3.56 0.20
CA PHE A 94 0.46 3.70 1.65
C PHE A 94 -0.01 5.12 2.02
N CYS A 95 -0.70 5.26 3.14
CA CYS A 95 -1.22 6.54 3.58
C CYS A 95 -0.19 7.35 4.40
N THR A 96 -0.45 8.64 4.54
CA THR A 96 0.43 9.56 5.30
C THR A 96 0.58 9.14 6.76
N ASP A 97 -0.46 8.56 7.36
CA ASP A 97 -0.43 8.12 8.75
C ASP A 97 0.57 6.98 8.96
N GLN A 98 0.64 6.03 8.00
CA GLN A 98 1.66 4.96 8.01
C GLN A 98 3.09 5.51 7.91
N LEU A 99 3.29 6.63 7.21
CA LEU A 99 4.60 7.28 7.10
C LEU A 99 5.08 7.84 8.45
N HIS A 100 4.16 8.29 9.29
CA HIS A 100 4.46 8.90 10.60
C HIS A 100 4.54 7.88 11.75
N GLU A 101 4.07 6.66 11.56
CA GLU A 101 4.14 5.61 12.57
C GLU A 101 5.56 5.03 12.67
N THR A 102 6.20 5.24 13.83
CA THR A 102 7.58 4.74 14.08
C THR A 102 7.62 3.21 14.13
N GLY A 103 8.68 2.63 13.53
CA GLY A 103 8.87 1.18 13.50
C GLY A 103 8.07 0.46 12.41
N ARG A 104 7.45 1.22 11.48
CA ARG A 104 6.87 0.69 10.25
C ARG A 104 7.86 0.66 9.09
N GLY A 105 8.83 1.56 9.14
CA GLY A 105 9.90 1.66 8.13
C GLY A 105 9.50 2.37 6.84
N PHE A 106 8.33 2.99 6.75
CA PHE A 106 7.91 3.73 5.56
C PHE A 106 8.64 5.06 5.41
N SER A 107 9.05 5.71 6.53
CA SER A 107 9.85 6.93 6.49
C SER A 107 11.35 6.61 6.40
N PHE A 108 12.08 7.32 5.52
CA PHE A 108 13.55 7.19 5.40
C PHE A 108 14.31 7.60 6.67
N SER A 109 13.72 8.43 7.50
CA SER A 109 14.29 8.87 8.77
C SER A 109 13.94 7.97 9.95
N ASP A 110 13.07 6.97 9.75
CA ASP A 110 12.65 6.07 10.82
C ASP A 110 13.84 5.25 11.34
N THR A 111 14.13 5.40 12.63
CA THR A 111 15.17 4.67 13.35
C THR A 111 14.68 3.39 13.98
N GLY A 112 13.37 3.17 14.00
CA GLY A 112 12.73 1.94 14.43
C GLY A 112 12.90 0.79 13.43
N SER A 113 12.19 -0.30 13.65
CA SER A 113 12.28 -1.49 12.80
C SER A 113 11.89 -1.19 11.36
N LEU A 114 12.68 -1.66 10.40
CA LEU A 114 12.35 -1.62 8.98
C LEU A 114 11.41 -2.79 8.64
N ASP A 115 10.11 -2.57 8.74
CA ASP A 115 9.09 -3.58 8.52
C ASP A 115 8.56 -3.58 7.07
N LEU A 116 7.89 -2.53 6.64
CA LEU A 116 7.24 -2.30 5.33
C LEU A 116 6.01 -3.19 5.04
N ARG A 117 5.59 -4.06 5.95
CA ARG A 117 4.36 -4.86 5.77
C ARG A 117 3.14 -4.00 6.06
N PHE A 118 2.10 -4.13 5.26
CA PHE A 118 0.77 -3.59 5.59
C PHE A 118 0.14 -4.41 6.72
N ASN A 119 0.05 -5.72 6.58
CA ASN A 119 -0.34 -6.63 7.66
C ASN A 119 0.88 -7.20 8.38
N ARG A 120 1.12 -6.74 9.61
CA ARG A 120 2.28 -7.19 10.43
C ARG A 120 2.18 -8.64 10.91
N LYS A 121 1.01 -9.26 10.79
CA LYS A 121 0.79 -10.66 11.15
C LYS A 121 1.16 -11.63 10.02
N GLU A 122 1.39 -11.12 8.81
CA GLU A 122 1.67 -11.91 7.61
C GLU A 122 3.06 -11.62 7.05
N GLY A 123 3.67 -12.62 6.43
CA GLY A 123 4.91 -12.47 5.69
C GLY A 123 6.13 -12.11 6.54
N GLU A 124 7.21 -11.76 5.87
CA GLU A 124 8.52 -11.48 6.45
C GLU A 124 8.82 -9.97 6.36
N PRO A 125 9.23 -9.30 7.45
CA PRO A 125 9.54 -7.88 7.42
C PRO A 125 10.80 -7.57 6.60
N ALA A 126 10.88 -6.34 6.07
CA ALA A 126 11.95 -5.93 5.17
C ALA A 126 13.37 -6.14 5.74
N HIS A 127 13.57 -5.89 7.03
CA HIS A 127 14.89 -6.10 7.65
C HIS A 127 15.34 -7.57 7.57
N GLN A 128 14.43 -8.54 7.69
CA GLN A 128 14.78 -9.96 7.56
C GLN A 128 15.15 -10.30 6.12
N ILE A 129 14.34 -9.84 5.15
CA ILE A 129 14.58 -10.01 3.71
C ILE A 129 15.96 -9.48 3.32
N LEU A 130 16.30 -8.24 3.74
CA LEU A 130 17.60 -7.61 3.45
C LEU A 130 18.78 -8.40 4.03
N ASN A 131 18.60 -8.97 5.22
CA ASN A 131 19.66 -9.70 5.89
C ASN A 131 19.78 -11.17 5.43
N ARG A 132 18.76 -11.74 4.78
CA ARG A 132 18.69 -13.14 4.36
C ARG A 132 18.95 -13.37 2.86
N LEU A 133 18.30 -12.59 1.98
CA LEU A 133 18.32 -12.86 0.53
C LEU A 133 19.71 -12.70 -0.08
N SER A 134 19.96 -13.45 -1.16
CA SER A 134 21.19 -13.32 -1.94
C SER A 134 21.30 -11.94 -2.61
N LYS A 135 22.51 -11.57 -3.00
CA LYS A 135 22.77 -10.33 -3.75
C LYS A 135 21.96 -10.27 -5.04
N GLU A 136 21.86 -11.37 -5.73
CA GLU A 136 21.14 -11.49 -7.01
C GLU A 136 19.64 -11.23 -6.79
N ARG A 137 19.04 -11.89 -5.79
CA ARG A 137 17.61 -11.72 -5.47
C ARG A 137 17.29 -10.30 -5.03
N LEU A 138 18.14 -9.67 -4.22
CA LEU A 138 17.96 -8.25 -3.85
C LEU A 138 18.06 -7.34 -5.08
N ALA A 139 19.01 -7.58 -5.97
CA ALA A 139 19.13 -6.79 -7.21
C ALA A 139 17.90 -6.96 -8.12
N ASP A 140 17.37 -8.18 -8.23
CA ASP A 140 16.16 -8.46 -9.00
C ASP A 140 14.94 -7.71 -8.43
N ILE A 141 14.76 -7.71 -7.11
CA ILE A 141 13.70 -6.94 -6.45
C ILE A 141 13.83 -5.45 -6.78
N PHE A 142 15.00 -4.87 -6.57
CA PHE A 142 15.21 -3.43 -6.79
C PHE A 142 15.05 -3.02 -8.25
N PHE A 143 15.42 -3.89 -9.18
CA PHE A 143 15.29 -3.63 -10.61
C PHE A 143 13.85 -3.80 -11.10
N ASN A 144 13.22 -4.95 -10.80
CA ASN A 144 11.92 -5.30 -11.36
C ASN A 144 10.76 -4.52 -10.74
N TYR A 145 10.82 -4.17 -9.44
CA TYR A 145 9.76 -3.46 -8.74
C TYR A 145 10.04 -1.97 -8.51
N GLY A 146 11.32 -1.56 -8.55
CA GLY A 146 11.69 -0.17 -8.31
C GLY A 146 12.29 0.53 -9.53
N GLU A 147 12.52 -0.19 -10.62
CA GLU A 147 13.25 0.32 -11.81
C GLU A 147 14.58 0.98 -11.43
N GLU A 148 15.24 0.45 -10.37
CA GLU A 148 16.46 1.02 -9.84
C GLU A 148 17.68 0.59 -10.70
N ARG A 149 18.20 1.52 -11.47
CA ARG A 149 19.34 1.28 -12.38
C ARG A 149 20.63 0.88 -11.68
N PHE A 150 20.79 1.24 -10.41
CA PHE A 150 21.95 0.88 -9.59
C PHE A 150 21.68 -0.37 -8.71
N ALA A 151 20.63 -1.12 -8.98
CA ALA A 151 20.17 -2.27 -8.20
C ALA A 151 21.31 -3.23 -7.81
N ARG A 152 22.16 -3.65 -8.77
CA ARG A 152 23.29 -4.56 -8.51
C ARG A 152 24.35 -3.94 -7.58
N ARG A 153 24.59 -2.65 -7.70
CA ARG A 153 25.57 -1.93 -6.85
C ARG A 153 25.04 -1.80 -5.42
N ILE A 154 23.78 -1.44 -5.27
CA ILE A 154 23.10 -1.33 -3.98
C ILE A 154 23.04 -2.70 -3.28
N ALA A 155 22.60 -3.75 -3.98
CA ALA A 155 22.54 -5.11 -3.44
C ALA A 155 23.92 -5.62 -2.99
N ARG A 156 24.98 -5.35 -3.76
CA ARG A 156 26.37 -5.67 -3.38
C ARG A 156 26.80 -4.93 -2.11
N HIS A 157 26.46 -3.66 -1.97
CA HIS A 157 26.78 -2.88 -0.78
C HIS A 157 26.04 -3.40 0.45
N ILE A 158 24.72 -3.65 0.35
CA ILE A 158 23.89 -4.24 1.39
C ILE A 158 24.49 -5.58 1.85
N THR A 159 24.78 -6.50 0.91
CA THR A 159 25.31 -7.83 1.25
C THR A 159 26.72 -7.82 1.81
N ARG A 160 27.49 -6.77 1.57
CA ARG A 160 28.78 -6.55 2.22
C ARG A 160 28.60 -6.09 3.67
N ILE A 161 27.80 -5.01 3.88
CA ILE A 161 27.64 -4.39 5.20
C ILE A 161 26.94 -5.33 6.19
N ARG A 162 25.94 -6.11 5.75
CA ARG A 162 25.22 -7.03 6.65
C ARG A 162 26.10 -8.14 7.26
N LYS A 163 27.30 -8.42 6.68
CA LYS A 163 28.27 -9.35 7.28
C LYS A 163 28.90 -8.78 8.55
N GLU A 164 28.99 -7.47 8.66
CA GLU A 164 29.57 -6.76 9.80
C GLU A 164 28.47 -6.32 10.78
N ARG A 165 27.35 -5.82 10.26
CA ARG A 165 26.22 -5.32 11.05
C ARG A 165 24.91 -5.51 10.30
N LYS A 166 23.92 -6.10 10.96
CA LYS A 166 22.56 -6.23 10.42
C LYS A 166 21.97 -4.87 10.08
N ILE A 167 21.13 -4.85 9.03
CA ILE A 167 20.36 -3.69 8.62
C ILE A 167 18.98 -3.85 9.25
N GLU A 168 18.62 -2.99 10.20
CA GLU A 168 17.42 -3.14 11.01
C GLU A 168 16.46 -1.96 10.90
N SER A 169 16.97 -0.76 10.52
CA SER A 169 16.13 0.45 10.41
C SER A 169 16.08 1.02 8.98
N ALA A 170 15.01 1.77 8.72
CA ALA A 170 14.83 2.47 7.44
C ALA A 170 15.98 3.49 7.21
N LYS A 171 16.37 4.20 8.27
CA LYS A 171 17.48 5.15 8.18
C LYS A 171 18.78 4.48 7.73
N GLN A 172 19.12 3.32 8.29
CA GLN A 172 20.33 2.56 7.88
C GLN A 172 20.27 2.19 6.40
N LEU A 173 19.13 1.67 5.93
CA LEU A 173 18.95 1.32 4.51
C LEU A 173 19.08 2.56 3.62
N ALA A 174 18.41 3.66 3.96
CA ALA A 174 18.44 4.89 3.20
C ALA A 174 19.87 5.45 3.07
N ASP A 175 20.64 5.46 4.17
CA ASP A 175 22.04 5.89 4.19
C ASP A 175 22.92 5.00 3.28
N LEU A 176 22.73 3.66 3.33
CA LEU A 176 23.44 2.70 2.47
C LEU A 176 23.14 2.91 0.98
N VAL A 177 21.87 3.17 0.65
CA VAL A 177 21.48 3.48 -0.74
C VAL A 177 22.14 4.78 -1.19
N CYS A 178 22.05 5.85 -0.40
CA CYS A 178 22.69 7.13 -0.73
C CYS A 178 24.20 7.00 -0.96
N GLN A 179 24.90 6.15 -0.20
CA GLN A 179 26.32 5.85 -0.39
C GLN A 179 26.60 5.02 -1.65
N SER A 180 25.60 4.29 -2.12
CA SER A 180 25.74 3.37 -3.26
C SER A 180 25.48 4.02 -4.62
N VAL A 181 24.81 5.16 -4.66
CA VAL A 181 24.44 5.84 -5.92
C VAL A 181 25.24 7.11 -6.13
N PRO A 182 25.47 7.55 -7.38
CA PRO A 182 26.10 8.84 -7.64
C PRO A 182 25.25 9.96 -7.02
N ARG A 183 25.92 10.97 -6.45
CA ARG A 183 25.22 12.17 -5.96
C ARG A 183 24.51 12.86 -7.12
N PRO A 184 23.22 13.22 -6.99
CA PRO A 184 22.53 13.97 -8.02
C PRO A 184 23.26 15.31 -8.25
N LYS A 185 23.41 15.73 -9.51
CA LYS A 185 23.90 17.07 -9.83
C LYS A 185 22.95 18.10 -9.24
N LYS A 186 23.47 19.21 -8.71
CA LYS A 186 22.64 20.32 -8.18
C LYS A 186 21.53 20.67 -9.17
N GLY A 187 20.27 20.61 -8.73
CA GLY A 187 19.10 20.95 -9.55
C GLY A 187 18.38 19.78 -10.24
N TYR A 188 18.88 18.53 -10.21
CA TYR A 188 18.36 17.45 -11.06
C TYR A 188 17.47 16.38 -10.38
N SER A 189 17.28 16.39 -9.08
CA SER A 189 16.36 15.40 -8.48
C SER A 189 15.64 15.96 -7.26
N ARG A 190 14.31 15.98 -7.33
CA ARG A 190 13.40 16.25 -6.20
C ARG A 190 13.11 14.97 -5.39
N ILE A 191 13.52 13.79 -5.88
CA ILE A 191 13.19 12.48 -5.31
C ILE A 191 14.38 11.95 -4.53
N HIS A 192 14.15 11.49 -3.30
CA HIS A 192 15.20 10.89 -2.46
C HIS A 192 15.81 9.65 -3.14
N PRO A 193 17.14 9.44 -3.13
CA PRO A 193 17.78 8.30 -3.80
C PRO A 193 17.25 6.93 -3.36
N ALA A 194 16.81 6.79 -2.12
CA ALA A 194 16.29 5.53 -1.60
C ALA A 194 14.84 5.22 -2.03
N THR A 195 14.10 6.18 -2.62
CA THR A 195 12.67 6.01 -2.93
C THR A 195 12.40 4.73 -3.71
N ARG A 196 13.15 4.47 -4.79
CA ARG A 196 12.96 3.29 -5.64
C ARG A 196 13.22 1.97 -4.91
N VAL A 197 14.21 1.95 -4.04
CA VAL A 197 14.56 0.75 -3.25
C VAL A 197 13.48 0.45 -2.22
N PHE A 198 12.96 1.47 -1.53
CA PHE A 198 11.86 1.32 -0.58
C PHE A 198 10.56 0.90 -1.26
N GLN A 199 10.23 1.51 -2.38
CA GLN A 199 9.09 1.10 -3.23
C GLN A 199 9.23 -0.36 -3.66
N ALA A 200 10.39 -0.77 -4.15
CA ALA A 200 10.64 -2.13 -4.58
C ALA A 200 10.44 -3.15 -3.45
N LEU A 201 10.99 -2.85 -2.26
CA LEU A 201 10.81 -3.71 -1.09
C LEU A 201 9.34 -3.77 -0.66
N ARG A 202 8.63 -2.65 -0.62
CA ARG A 202 7.22 -2.60 -0.26
C ARG A 202 6.38 -3.45 -1.21
N ILE A 203 6.55 -3.26 -2.51
CA ILE A 203 5.85 -4.04 -3.54
C ILE A 203 6.13 -5.54 -3.38
N ALA A 204 7.39 -5.93 -3.19
CA ALA A 204 7.78 -7.32 -3.03
C ALA A 204 7.21 -7.96 -1.76
N ILE A 205 7.31 -7.27 -0.63
CA ILE A 205 6.88 -7.76 0.70
C ILE A 205 5.37 -7.94 0.76
N ASN A 206 4.63 -6.98 0.20
CA ASN A 206 3.17 -6.97 0.24
C ASN A 206 2.52 -7.67 -0.97
N CYS A 207 3.31 -8.23 -1.90
CA CYS A 207 2.83 -8.87 -3.12
C CYS A 207 1.88 -7.97 -3.94
N GLU A 208 2.14 -6.64 -3.95
CA GLU A 208 1.20 -5.63 -4.45
C GLU A 208 0.78 -5.88 -5.90
N LEU A 209 1.74 -6.15 -6.80
CA LEU A 209 1.45 -6.38 -8.22
C LEU A 209 0.70 -7.71 -8.47
N GLU A 210 0.99 -8.74 -7.68
CA GLU A 210 0.26 -10.01 -7.78
C GLU A 210 -1.19 -9.85 -7.29
N HIS A 211 -1.37 -9.14 -6.18
CA HIS A 211 -2.70 -8.79 -5.69
C HIS A 211 -3.48 -7.97 -6.69
N LEU A 212 -2.85 -6.96 -7.31
CA LEU A 212 -3.50 -6.15 -8.33
C LEU A 212 -3.93 -6.99 -9.55
N LYS A 213 -3.05 -7.87 -10.05
CA LYS A 213 -3.40 -8.78 -11.16
C LYS A 213 -4.63 -9.63 -10.85
N ARG A 214 -4.70 -10.20 -9.66
CA ARG A 214 -5.85 -11.02 -9.23
C ARG A 214 -7.11 -10.17 -9.09
N ALA A 215 -7.00 -8.97 -8.51
CA ALA A 215 -8.11 -8.05 -8.34
C ALA A 215 -8.68 -7.58 -9.68
N MET A 216 -7.83 -7.30 -10.68
CA MET A 216 -8.25 -6.92 -12.03
C MET A 216 -9.05 -8.01 -12.76
N ILE A 217 -8.97 -9.25 -12.30
CA ILE A 217 -9.78 -10.36 -12.82
C ILE A 217 -11.09 -10.47 -12.03
N SER A 218 -11.02 -10.43 -10.69
CA SER A 218 -12.16 -10.74 -9.82
C SER A 218 -13.07 -9.55 -9.53
N ILE A 219 -12.57 -8.33 -9.46
CA ILE A 219 -13.37 -7.15 -9.13
C ILE A 219 -14.43 -6.82 -10.20
N PRO A 220 -14.13 -6.90 -11.53
CA PRO A 220 -15.17 -6.66 -12.55
C PRO A 220 -16.39 -7.56 -12.40
N GLU A 221 -16.22 -8.79 -11.92
CA GLU A 221 -17.33 -9.75 -11.67
C GLU A 221 -18.20 -9.35 -10.46
N CYS A 222 -17.72 -8.41 -9.64
CA CYS A 222 -18.46 -7.88 -8.50
C CYS A 222 -19.24 -6.59 -8.82
N LEU A 223 -19.03 -6.00 -10.00
CA LEU A 223 -19.68 -4.76 -10.39
C LEU A 223 -21.05 -5.02 -11.03
N VAL A 224 -21.97 -4.08 -10.83
CA VAL A 224 -23.19 -3.99 -11.63
C VAL A 224 -22.86 -3.61 -13.08
N ASP A 225 -23.82 -3.76 -14.00
CA ASP A 225 -23.69 -3.20 -15.34
C ASP A 225 -23.44 -1.69 -15.25
N GLU A 226 -22.44 -1.20 -16.01
CA GLU A 226 -21.95 0.19 -15.95
C GLU A 226 -21.26 0.58 -14.62
N GLY A 227 -21.03 -0.37 -13.72
CA GLY A 227 -20.29 -0.17 -12.47
C GLY A 227 -18.84 0.28 -12.73
N ARG A 228 -18.23 0.97 -11.77
CA ARG A 228 -16.93 1.63 -11.96
C ARG A 228 -15.86 1.08 -11.05
N LEU A 229 -14.68 0.85 -11.62
CA LEU A 229 -13.44 0.61 -10.89
C LEU A 229 -12.49 1.79 -11.14
N VAL A 230 -12.05 2.45 -10.06
CA VAL A 230 -11.15 3.61 -10.06
C VAL A 230 -9.92 3.33 -9.22
#